data_4bf81ec08857fa15b35e6fad4693dfe5
#
_entry.id   4bf81ec08857fa15b35e6fad4693dfe5
#
_cell.length_a   1.000
_cell.length_b   1.000
_cell.length_c   1.000
_cell.angle_alpha   90.00
_cell.angle_beta   90.00
_cell.angle_gamma   90.00
#
_symmetry.space_group_name_H-M   'P 1'
#
loop_
_entity.id
_entity.type
_entity.pdbx_description
1 polymer ?
#
loop_
_entity_poly.entity_id
_entity_poly.type
_entity_poly.pdbx_seq_one_letter_code
_entity_poly.pdbx_strand_id
1 'polypeptide(L)'
;MHMFAAFYFVIVLTIEKEWNISYDQLIRLWSLGALLIGLGAIPFGWLSDKWSRSGTMTIMFIGMGLASILCGLSTSVSFLFFSLSLLGLFCSIYHPVGIPWVIHAANKQGRALGVNGIFGGVGIGSGAFVAGTLTELLNWQLAFILPGLISI
;
A
#
# COMPACT_ATOMS: atom_id res chain seq x y z
N MET A 1 -2.53 0.22 5.00
CA MET A 1 -2.32 0.72 3.62
C MET A 1 -1.26 1.84 3.57
N HIS A 2 -1.27 2.83 4.47
CA HIS A 2 -0.28 3.94 4.46
C HIS A 2 1.17 3.48 4.50
N MET A 3 1.48 2.48 5.29
CA MET A 3 2.81 1.87 5.35
C MET A 3 3.25 1.32 3.98
N PHE A 4 2.41 0.53 3.31
CA PHE A 4 2.71 -0.03 1.99
C PHE A 4 2.93 1.04 0.92
N ALA A 5 2.11 2.10 0.93
CA ALA A 5 2.27 3.21 -0.01
C ALA A 5 3.59 3.98 0.20
N ALA A 6 4.16 3.95 1.42
CA ALA A 6 5.43 4.61 1.74
C ALA A 6 6.67 3.75 1.42
N PHE A 7 6.56 2.43 1.32
CA PHE A 7 7.69 1.53 1.11
C PHE A 7 8.52 1.88 -0.11
N TYR A 8 7.87 2.07 -1.23
CA TYR A 8 8.55 2.27 -2.50
C TYR A 8 9.49 3.47 -2.51
N PHE A 9 9.12 4.55 -1.83
CA PHE A 9 9.92 5.79 -1.78
C PHE A 9 11.28 5.62 -1.09
N VAL A 10 11.44 4.59 -0.27
CA VAL A 10 12.73 4.24 0.36
C VAL A 10 13.43 3.16 -0.46
N ILE A 11 12.72 2.12 -0.84
CA ILE A 11 13.25 0.97 -1.57
C ILE A 11 13.80 1.37 -2.95
N VAL A 12 13.19 2.38 -3.59
CA VAL A 12 13.60 2.87 -4.91
C VAL A 12 15.08 3.27 -4.98
N LEU A 13 15.65 3.78 -3.88
CA LEU A 13 17.08 4.16 -3.83
C LEU A 13 18.04 2.97 -3.95
N THR A 14 17.61 1.79 -3.51
CA THR A 14 18.37 0.56 -3.65
C THR A 14 18.21 -0.04 -5.05
N ILE A 15 16.99 -0.01 -5.59
CA ILE A 15 16.70 -0.48 -6.95
C ILE A 15 17.47 0.37 -7.97
N GLU A 16 17.58 1.69 -7.77
CA GLU A 16 18.37 2.59 -8.61
C GLU A 16 19.81 2.09 -8.79
N LYS A 17 20.44 1.73 -7.67
CA LYS A 17 21.83 1.24 -7.66
C LYS A 17 21.95 -0.15 -8.28
N GLU A 18 21.02 -1.05 -7.96
CA GLU A 18 21.08 -2.44 -8.39
C GLU A 18 20.75 -2.61 -9.88
N TRP A 19 19.73 -1.88 -10.37
CA TRP A 19 19.30 -1.99 -11.76
C TRP A 19 19.99 -0.98 -12.69
N ASN A 20 20.78 -0.05 -12.15
CA ASN A 20 21.42 1.04 -12.90
C ASN A 20 20.42 1.86 -13.74
N ILE A 21 19.27 2.16 -13.16
CA ILE A 21 18.18 2.94 -13.75
C ILE A 21 18.02 4.20 -12.91
N SER A 22 17.87 5.38 -13.55
CA SER A 22 17.81 6.63 -12.82
C SER A 22 16.61 6.71 -11.87
N TYR A 23 16.80 7.37 -10.73
CA TYR A 23 15.75 7.63 -9.74
C TYR A 23 14.46 8.20 -10.37
N ASP A 24 14.60 9.16 -11.28
CA ASP A 24 13.49 9.81 -11.95
C ASP A 24 12.65 8.81 -12.79
N GLN A 25 13.27 7.87 -13.46
CA GLN A 25 12.58 6.82 -14.19
C GLN A 25 11.86 5.86 -13.25
N LEU A 26 12.51 5.45 -12.16
CA LEU A 26 11.93 4.52 -11.19
C LEU A 26 10.78 5.15 -10.42
N ILE A 27 10.90 6.39 -9.94
CA ILE A 27 9.84 7.02 -9.16
C ILE A 27 8.53 7.20 -9.98
N ARG A 28 8.64 7.36 -11.29
CA ARG A 28 7.48 7.42 -12.19
C ARG A 28 6.68 6.12 -12.25
N LEU A 29 7.28 4.98 -11.88
CA LEU A 29 6.55 3.70 -11.84
C LEU A 29 5.40 3.71 -10.83
N TRP A 30 5.48 4.56 -9.80
CA TRP A 30 4.40 4.73 -8.83
C TRP A 30 3.23 5.57 -9.34
N SER A 31 3.39 6.30 -10.45
CA SER A 31 2.39 7.27 -10.91
C SER A 31 1.00 6.65 -11.16
N LEU A 32 0.95 5.49 -11.82
CA LEU A 32 -0.32 4.78 -12.05
C LEU A 32 -0.89 4.23 -10.75
N GLY A 33 -0.06 3.70 -9.86
CA GLY A 33 -0.49 3.27 -8.52
C GLY A 33 -1.13 4.42 -7.73
N ALA A 34 -0.49 5.59 -7.72
CA ALA A 34 -1.02 6.80 -7.08
C ALA A 34 -2.37 7.25 -7.71
N LEU A 35 -2.48 7.21 -9.03
CA LEU A 35 -3.73 7.51 -9.73
C LEU A 35 -4.84 6.52 -9.37
N LEU A 36 -4.52 5.23 -9.32
CA LEU A 36 -5.47 4.17 -8.99
C LEU A 36 -5.95 4.23 -7.52
N ILE A 37 -5.16 4.79 -6.59
CA ILE A 37 -5.64 5.08 -5.22
C ILE A 37 -6.87 6.00 -5.27
N GLY A 38 -6.86 7.03 -6.11
CA GLY A 38 -8.00 7.92 -6.27
C GLY A 38 -9.16 7.30 -7.05
N LEU A 39 -8.88 6.81 -8.26
CA LEU A 39 -9.91 6.28 -9.17
C LEU A 39 -10.57 5.01 -8.63
N GLY A 40 -9.81 4.12 -8.00
CA GLY A 40 -10.32 2.88 -7.42
C GLY A 40 -11.25 3.10 -6.22
N ALA A 41 -11.20 4.26 -5.58
CA ALA A 41 -12.07 4.57 -4.45
C ALA A 41 -13.56 4.54 -4.84
N ILE A 42 -13.91 4.93 -6.05
CA ILE A 42 -15.29 4.96 -6.54
C ILE A 42 -15.88 3.54 -6.65
N PRO A 43 -15.30 2.62 -7.45
CA PRO A 43 -15.86 1.28 -7.59
C PRO A 43 -15.82 0.46 -6.30
N PHE A 44 -14.78 0.61 -5.48
CA PHE A 44 -14.72 -0.13 -4.21
C PHE A 44 -15.65 0.44 -3.14
N GLY A 45 -15.90 1.73 -3.12
CA GLY A 45 -16.96 2.32 -2.30
C GLY A 45 -18.32 1.74 -2.67
N TRP A 46 -18.65 1.75 -3.97
CA TRP A 46 -19.88 1.15 -4.47
C TRP A 46 -20.00 -0.36 -4.16
N LEU A 47 -18.91 -1.11 -4.35
CA LEU A 47 -18.86 -2.55 -4.02
C LEU A 47 -19.15 -2.79 -2.53
N SER A 48 -18.53 -2.01 -1.66
CA SER A 48 -18.71 -2.10 -0.22
C SER A 48 -20.17 -1.84 0.20
N ASP A 49 -20.83 -0.88 -0.44
CA ASP A 49 -22.24 -0.55 -0.16
C ASP A 49 -23.20 -1.64 -0.65
N LYS A 50 -22.88 -2.29 -1.77
CA LYS A 50 -23.73 -3.32 -2.38
C LYS A 50 -23.51 -4.73 -1.81
N TRP A 51 -22.30 -5.02 -1.38
CA TRP A 51 -21.94 -6.37 -0.95
C TRP A 51 -21.62 -6.44 0.55
N SER A 52 -20.41 -6.02 0.96
CA SER A 52 -19.97 -6.14 2.35
C SER A 52 -18.75 -5.26 2.63
N ARG A 53 -18.82 -4.46 3.69
CA ARG A 53 -17.66 -3.67 4.15
C ARG A 53 -16.53 -4.57 4.61
N SER A 54 -16.83 -5.59 5.41
CA SER A 54 -15.85 -6.55 5.89
C SER A 54 -15.21 -7.32 4.73
N GLY A 55 -16.02 -7.85 3.80
CA GLY A 55 -15.52 -8.57 2.64
C GLY A 55 -14.63 -7.68 1.75
N THR A 56 -15.01 -6.42 1.53
CA THR A 56 -14.19 -5.49 0.75
C THR A 56 -12.88 -5.14 1.46
N MET A 57 -12.88 -5.01 2.78
CA MET A 57 -11.64 -4.83 3.55
C MET A 57 -10.74 -6.08 3.52
N THR A 58 -11.33 -7.28 3.52
CA THR A 58 -10.57 -8.53 3.35
C THR A 58 -9.89 -8.56 1.97
N ILE A 59 -10.60 -8.17 0.91
CA ILE A 59 -10.01 -8.02 -0.43
C ILE A 59 -8.83 -7.03 -0.41
N MET A 60 -8.95 -5.92 0.34
CA MET A 60 -7.85 -4.97 0.49
C MET A 60 -6.60 -5.61 1.10
N PHE A 61 -6.75 -6.30 2.22
CA PHE A 61 -5.59 -6.89 2.91
C PHE A 61 -4.91 -7.97 2.07
N ILE A 62 -5.69 -8.90 1.53
CA ILE A 62 -5.17 -9.96 0.66
C ILE A 62 -4.56 -9.35 -0.62
N GLY A 63 -5.26 -8.44 -1.27
CA GLY A 63 -4.80 -7.80 -2.50
C GLY A 63 -3.52 -6.98 -2.32
N MET A 64 -3.43 -6.17 -1.24
CA MET A 64 -2.20 -5.44 -0.91
C MET A 64 -1.05 -6.40 -0.61
N GLY A 65 -1.31 -7.46 0.17
CA GLY A 65 -0.30 -8.45 0.52
C GLY A 65 0.26 -9.13 -0.73
N LEU A 66 -0.62 -9.63 -1.60
CA LEU A 66 -0.21 -10.26 -2.87
C LEU A 66 0.51 -9.27 -3.79
N ALA A 67 -0.01 -8.05 -3.95
CA ALA A 67 0.64 -7.04 -4.78
C ALA A 67 2.04 -6.65 -4.24
N SER A 68 2.19 -6.57 -2.92
CA SER A 68 3.50 -6.34 -2.29
C SER A 68 4.47 -7.49 -2.55
N ILE A 69 4.01 -8.74 -2.42
CA ILE A 69 4.83 -9.92 -2.76
C ILE A 69 5.26 -9.86 -4.23
N LEU A 70 4.34 -9.54 -5.15
CA LEU A 70 4.68 -9.37 -6.56
C LEU A 70 5.72 -8.26 -6.78
N CYS A 71 5.65 -7.14 -6.04
CA CYS A 71 6.70 -6.12 -6.08
C CYS A 71 8.07 -6.70 -5.70
N GLY A 72 8.14 -7.48 -4.63
CA GLY A 72 9.38 -8.12 -4.20
C GLY A 72 9.91 -9.23 -5.14
N LEU A 73 9.02 -9.84 -5.92
CA LEU A 73 9.40 -10.84 -6.93
C LEU A 73 9.75 -10.22 -8.29
N SER A 74 9.75 -8.89 -8.40
CA SER A 74 9.97 -8.20 -9.67
C SER A 74 11.41 -8.31 -10.12
N THR A 75 11.60 -8.76 -11.36
CA THR A 75 12.89 -8.87 -12.05
C THR A 75 13.00 -7.92 -13.24
N SER A 76 11.98 -7.12 -13.50
CA SER A 76 11.94 -6.17 -14.61
C SER A 76 11.12 -4.93 -14.26
N VAL A 77 11.46 -3.82 -14.91
CA VAL A 77 10.76 -2.52 -14.76
C VAL A 77 9.26 -2.64 -15.04
N SER A 78 8.89 -3.34 -16.10
CA SER A 78 7.49 -3.51 -16.50
C SER A 78 6.70 -4.33 -15.48
N PHE A 79 7.31 -5.38 -14.92
CA PHE A 79 6.65 -6.18 -13.89
C PHE A 79 6.52 -5.41 -12.58
N LEU A 80 7.54 -4.64 -12.20
CA LEU A 80 7.48 -3.76 -11.02
C LEU A 80 6.40 -2.69 -11.18
N PHE A 81 6.30 -2.05 -12.36
CA PHE A 81 5.24 -1.09 -12.66
C PHE A 81 3.85 -1.67 -12.50
N PHE A 82 3.61 -2.87 -13.05
CA PHE A 82 2.34 -3.58 -12.91
C PHE A 82 2.02 -3.89 -11.43
N SER A 83 2.99 -4.41 -10.70
CA SER A 83 2.84 -4.80 -9.29
C SER A 83 2.56 -3.58 -8.39
N LEU A 84 3.27 -2.46 -8.60
CA LEU A 84 3.03 -1.20 -7.92
C LEU A 84 1.65 -0.62 -8.25
N SER A 85 1.19 -0.78 -9.49
CA SER A 85 -0.15 -0.34 -9.89
C SER A 85 -1.24 -1.14 -9.19
N LEU A 86 -1.07 -2.47 -9.07
CA LEU A 86 -1.96 -3.32 -8.28
C LEU A 86 -1.95 -2.93 -6.80
N LEU A 87 -0.79 -2.66 -6.24
CA LEU A 87 -0.67 -2.22 -4.85
C LEU A 87 -1.47 -0.94 -4.62
N GLY A 88 -1.35 0.05 -5.50
CA GLY A 88 -2.13 1.28 -5.45
C GLY A 88 -3.63 1.02 -5.57
N LEU A 89 -4.04 0.14 -6.48
CA LEU A 89 -5.43 -0.25 -6.66
C LEU A 89 -6.05 -0.82 -5.38
N PHE A 90 -5.39 -1.75 -4.70
CA PHE A 90 -5.90 -2.32 -3.45
C PHE A 90 -5.81 -1.34 -2.28
N CYS A 91 -4.82 -0.45 -2.25
CA CYS A 91 -4.75 0.64 -1.27
C CYS A 91 -5.96 1.60 -1.37
N SER A 92 -6.58 1.74 -2.54
CA SER A 92 -7.73 2.62 -2.76
C SER A 92 -8.96 2.25 -1.93
N ILE A 93 -9.07 1.01 -1.49
CA ILE A 93 -10.23 0.47 -0.75
C ILE A 93 -10.37 1.12 0.63
N TYR A 94 -9.27 1.48 1.28
CA TYR A 94 -9.29 1.88 2.68
C TYR A 94 -10.15 3.12 2.95
N HIS A 95 -9.97 4.16 2.18
CA HIS A 95 -10.64 5.44 2.47
C HIS A 95 -12.17 5.37 2.30
N PRO A 96 -12.72 4.82 1.21
CA PRO A 96 -14.17 4.76 1.04
C PRO A 96 -14.86 3.69 1.89
N VAL A 97 -14.11 2.70 2.39
CA VAL A 97 -14.69 1.56 3.13
C VAL A 97 -14.33 1.59 4.60
N GLY A 98 -13.04 1.68 4.91
CA GLY A 98 -12.54 1.58 6.29
C GLY A 98 -12.91 2.78 7.14
N ILE A 99 -12.80 4.01 6.63
CA ILE A 99 -13.15 5.23 7.38
C ILE A 99 -14.65 5.26 7.72
N PRO A 100 -15.58 5.09 6.77
CA PRO A 100 -17.01 4.99 7.10
C PRO A 100 -17.33 3.86 8.07
N TRP A 101 -16.64 2.73 7.97
CA TRP A 101 -16.85 1.61 8.89
C TRP A 101 -16.46 1.97 10.32
N VAL A 102 -15.31 2.61 10.51
CA VAL A 102 -14.86 3.13 11.82
C VAL A 102 -15.86 4.12 12.39
N ILE A 103 -16.38 5.04 11.57
CA ILE A 103 -17.37 6.04 11.99
C ILE A 103 -18.67 5.37 12.45
N HIS A 104 -19.19 4.40 11.70
CA HIS A 104 -20.44 3.71 12.03
C HIS A 104 -20.33 2.84 13.28
N ALA A 105 -19.15 2.28 13.55
CA ALA A 105 -18.91 1.42 14.73
C ALA A 105 -18.64 2.22 16.01
N ALA A 106 -18.38 3.52 15.92
CA ALA A 106 -17.90 4.33 17.04
C ALA A 106 -19.00 5.13 17.72
N ASN A 107 -19.09 5.06 19.06
CA ASN A 107 -19.95 5.93 19.87
C ASN A 107 -19.49 7.40 19.86
N LYS A 108 -18.17 7.66 19.72
CA LYS A 108 -17.57 8.99 19.66
C LYS A 108 -16.75 9.11 18.36
N GLN A 109 -17.43 9.52 17.29
CA GLN A 109 -16.88 9.56 15.92
C GLN A 109 -15.58 10.39 15.81
N GLY A 110 -15.54 11.59 16.39
CA GLY A 110 -14.34 12.44 16.34
C GLY A 110 -13.13 11.81 17.01
N ARG A 111 -13.32 11.13 18.16
CA ARG A 111 -12.23 10.38 18.81
C ARG A 111 -11.75 9.20 17.96
N ALA A 112 -12.67 8.45 17.38
CA ALA A 112 -12.34 7.31 16.54
C ALA A 112 -11.56 7.73 15.29
N LEU A 113 -11.97 8.83 14.64
CA LEU A 113 -11.24 9.42 13.51
C LEU A 113 -9.85 9.93 13.91
N GLY A 114 -9.74 10.59 15.08
CA GLY A 114 -8.46 11.04 15.61
C GLY A 114 -7.48 9.89 15.85
N VAL A 115 -7.94 8.80 16.48
CA VAL A 115 -7.14 7.59 16.68
C VAL A 115 -6.76 6.97 15.35
N ASN A 116 -7.71 6.83 14.42
CA ASN A 116 -7.43 6.30 13.09
C ASN A 116 -6.38 7.16 12.34
N GLY A 117 -6.45 8.49 12.46
CA GLY A 117 -5.48 9.41 11.88
C GLY A 117 -4.07 9.24 12.47
N ILE A 118 -3.95 9.05 13.79
CA ILE A 118 -2.67 8.75 14.45
C ILE A 118 -2.05 7.47 13.88
N PHE A 119 -2.83 6.38 13.79
CA PHE A 119 -2.34 5.13 13.20
C PHE A 119 -1.99 5.27 11.71
N GLY A 120 -2.72 6.13 10.97
CA GLY A 120 -2.35 6.48 9.60
C GLY A 120 -0.98 7.15 9.50
N GLY A 121 -0.72 8.15 10.37
CA GLY A 121 0.57 8.84 10.46
C GLY A 121 1.71 7.93 10.90
N VAL A 122 1.47 7.10 11.94
CA VAL A 122 2.43 6.07 12.37
C VAL A 122 2.71 5.09 11.23
N GLY A 123 1.69 4.71 10.44
CA GLY A 123 1.86 3.84 9.28
C GLY A 123 2.81 4.43 8.22
N ILE A 124 2.71 5.72 7.92
CA ILE A 124 3.63 6.38 6.98
C ILE A 124 5.05 6.41 7.55
N GLY A 125 5.22 6.90 8.78
CA GLY A 125 6.54 7.02 9.40
C GLY A 125 7.23 5.67 9.63
N SER A 126 6.49 4.67 10.15
CA SER A 126 7.02 3.32 10.32
C SER A 126 7.30 2.62 8.99
N GLY A 127 6.58 2.98 7.92
CA GLY A 127 6.81 2.42 6.59
C GLY A 127 8.22 2.68 6.08
N ALA A 128 8.67 3.94 6.18
CA ALA A 128 10.03 4.31 5.79
C ALA A 128 11.09 3.57 6.65
N PHE A 129 10.87 3.50 7.97
CA PHE A 129 11.77 2.81 8.90
C PHE A 129 11.83 1.30 8.60
N VAL A 130 10.69 0.63 8.49
CA VAL A 130 10.61 -0.82 8.21
C VAL A 130 11.23 -1.14 6.85
N ALA A 131 10.87 -0.39 5.80
CA ALA A 131 11.41 -0.61 4.47
C ALA A 131 12.93 -0.42 4.43
N GLY A 132 13.45 0.66 5.04
CA GLY A 132 14.89 0.92 5.13
C GLY A 132 15.62 -0.17 5.89
N THR A 133 15.17 -0.51 7.09
CA THR A 133 15.79 -1.55 7.91
C THR A 133 15.80 -2.92 7.22
N LEU A 134 14.68 -3.34 6.63
CA LEU A 134 14.61 -4.61 5.92
C LEU A 134 15.51 -4.61 4.66
N THR A 135 15.58 -3.49 3.96
CA THR A 135 16.45 -3.35 2.78
C THR A 135 17.91 -3.42 3.14
N GLU A 136 18.32 -2.79 4.25
CA GLU A 136 19.73 -2.81 4.73
C GLU A 136 20.12 -4.15 5.31
N LEU A 137 19.27 -4.77 6.13
CA LEU A 137 19.60 -6.03 6.82
C LEU A 137 19.45 -7.26 5.92
N LEU A 138 18.59 -7.22 4.94
CA LEU A 138 18.27 -8.34 4.06
C LEU A 138 18.47 -7.96 2.59
N ASN A 139 17.41 -7.51 1.94
CA ASN A 139 17.39 -6.97 0.58
C ASN A 139 16.05 -6.26 0.33
N TRP A 140 15.95 -5.49 -0.76
CA TRP A 140 14.74 -4.75 -1.09
C TRP A 140 13.55 -5.66 -1.47
N GLN A 141 13.81 -6.86 -1.99
CA GLN A 141 12.79 -7.84 -2.32
C GLN A 141 12.03 -8.29 -1.07
N LEU A 142 12.78 -8.65 -0.02
CA LEU A 142 12.20 -9.06 1.26
C LEU A 142 11.53 -7.91 2.00
N ALA A 143 11.95 -6.67 1.77
CA ALA A 143 11.27 -5.50 2.30
C ALA A 143 9.83 -5.35 1.78
N PHE A 144 9.51 -5.89 0.60
CA PHE A 144 8.14 -6.01 0.10
C PHE A 144 7.47 -7.32 0.51
N ILE A 145 8.18 -8.45 0.42
CA ILE A 145 7.61 -9.80 0.63
C ILE A 145 7.17 -10.00 2.08
N LEU A 146 8.01 -9.67 3.06
CA LEU A 146 7.70 -9.95 4.48
C LEU A 146 6.45 -9.19 4.96
N PRO A 147 6.33 -7.87 4.78
CA PRO A 147 5.09 -7.19 5.12
C PRO A 147 3.89 -7.66 4.30
N GLY A 148 4.12 -8.05 3.04
CA GLY A 148 3.09 -8.64 2.19
C GLY A 148 2.50 -9.93 2.77
N LEU A 149 3.34 -10.82 3.26
CA LEU A 149 2.92 -12.07 3.93
C LEU A 149 2.16 -11.80 5.25
N ILE A 150 2.57 -10.79 6.00
CA ILE A 150 1.89 -10.41 7.26
C ILE A 150 0.50 -9.83 6.98
N SER A 151 0.29 -9.23 5.80
CA SER A 151 -0.98 -8.61 5.42
C SER A 151 -2.07 -9.61 5.03
N ILE A 152 -1.70 -10.84 4.64
CA ILE A 152 -2.63 -11.90 4.20
C ILE A 152 -3.11 -12.70 5.42
#